data_cc05d39255139716c1733d6c7e406bac
#
_entry.id   cc05d39255139716c1733d6c7e406bac
#
_cell.length_a   1.000
_cell.length_b   1.000
_cell.length_c   1.000
_cell.angle_alpha   90.00
_cell.angle_beta   90.00
_cell.angle_gamma   90.00
#
_symmetry.space_group_name_H-M   'P 1'
#
loop_
_entity.id
_entity.type
_entity.pdbx_description
1 polymer ?
#
loop_
_entity_poly.entity_id
_entity_poly.type
_entity_poly.pdbx_seq_one_letter_code
_entity_poly.pdbx_strand_id
1 'polypeptide(L)'
;MTAKMQASLRILQMSQSDLTAHLAEATLENPCLEVRMPEVAPSVPSGLGGRTQNADFDPVAALAEGKPSLYQHVGRQVAQAFPHPAAQRVALAFAEVLEPAGWLGSPVDQVARAAGVPLVVAETVLARLQQFEPAGLFARSLTECLRLQAADKGLLTGSLG
;
A
#
# COMPACT_ATOMS: atom_id res chain seq x y z
N MET A 1 3.23 -42.23 -6.90
CA MET A 1 3.93 -40.98 -6.50
C MET A 1 5.41 -41.20 -6.65
N THR A 2 6.13 -40.27 -7.31
CA THR A 2 7.59 -40.39 -7.48
C THR A 2 8.31 -39.92 -6.22
N ALA A 3 9.49 -40.47 -5.92
CA ALA A 3 10.32 -40.09 -4.77
C ALA A 3 10.56 -38.56 -4.69
N LYS A 4 10.72 -37.92 -5.87
CA LYS A 4 10.87 -36.47 -5.98
C LYS A 4 9.64 -35.68 -5.49
N MET A 5 8.44 -36.19 -5.76
CA MET A 5 7.18 -35.54 -5.36
C MET A 5 6.96 -35.67 -3.85
N GLN A 6 7.35 -36.81 -3.25
CA GLN A 6 7.33 -37.00 -1.81
C GLN A 6 8.32 -36.09 -1.07
N ALA A 7 9.54 -35.92 -1.61
CA ALA A 7 10.53 -35.00 -1.06
C ALA A 7 10.04 -33.54 -1.10
N SER A 8 9.41 -33.10 -2.20
CA SER A 8 8.87 -31.76 -2.31
C SER A 8 7.73 -31.50 -1.30
N LEU A 9 6.83 -32.47 -1.10
CA LEU A 9 5.76 -32.36 -0.12
C LEU A 9 6.31 -32.30 1.31
N ARG A 10 7.35 -33.05 1.62
CA ARG A 10 7.99 -33.03 2.93
C ARG A 10 8.63 -31.66 3.22
N ILE A 11 9.30 -31.05 2.25
CA ILE A 11 9.88 -29.72 2.38
C ILE A 11 8.80 -28.66 2.64
N LEU A 12 7.67 -28.74 1.95
CA LEU A 12 6.55 -27.81 2.14
C LEU A 12 5.86 -27.93 3.51
N GLN A 13 6.02 -29.06 4.20
CA GLN A 13 5.45 -29.28 5.54
C GLN A 13 6.40 -28.94 6.68
N MET A 14 7.67 -28.61 6.38
CA MET A 14 8.67 -28.26 7.38
C MET A 14 8.41 -26.87 7.96
N SER A 15 8.66 -26.72 9.27
CA SER A 15 8.76 -25.40 9.88
C SER A 15 10.03 -24.67 9.40
N GLN A 16 10.13 -23.35 9.60
CA GLN A 16 11.31 -22.59 9.21
C GLN A 16 12.59 -23.11 9.90
N SER A 17 12.51 -23.50 11.16
CA SER A 17 13.63 -24.10 11.90
C SER A 17 14.07 -25.44 11.31
N ASP A 18 13.09 -26.31 10.98
CA ASP A 18 13.39 -27.63 10.42
C ASP A 18 13.93 -27.54 9.01
N LEU A 19 13.42 -26.58 8.22
CA LEU A 19 13.97 -26.32 6.88
C LEU A 19 15.43 -25.82 6.94
N THR A 20 15.73 -24.94 7.90
CA THR A 20 17.09 -24.44 8.11
C THR A 20 18.05 -25.58 8.48
N ALA A 21 17.64 -26.48 9.38
CA ALA A 21 18.43 -27.64 9.76
C ALA A 21 18.62 -28.60 8.59
N HIS A 22 17.57 -28.86 7.81
CA HIS A 22 17.63 -29.71 6.62
C HIS A 22 18.54 -29.13 5.54
N LEU A 23 18.55 -27.83 5.32
CA LEU A 23 19.45 -27.17 4.37
C LEU A 23 20.90 -27.22 4.86
N ALA A 24 21.15 -27.07 6.16
CA ALA A 24 22.48 -27.20 6.73
C ALA A 24 23.03 -28.63 6.56
N GLU A 25 22.20 -29.66 6.75
CA GLU A 25 22.56 -31.06 6.50
C GLU A 25 22.87 -31.33 5.01
N ALA A 26 22.03 -30.81 4.11
CA ALA A 26 22.22 -30.93 2.67
C ALA A 26 23.52 -30.25 2.17
N THR A 27 23.95 -29.16 2.80
CA THR A 27 25.24 -28.52 2.49
C THR A 27 26.46 -29.35 2.92
N LEU A 28 26.33 -30.12 3.99
CA LEU A 28 27.38 -31.05 4.40
C LEU A 28 27.54 -32.23 3.42
N GLU A 29 26.45 -32.70 2.83
CA GLU A 29 26.48 -33.79 1.83
C GLU A 29 26.91 -33.29 0.44
N ASN A 30 26.61 -32.04 0.11
CA ASN A 30 26.92 -31.48 -1.21
C ASN A 30 27.72 -30.18 -1.13
N PRO A 31 29.06 -30.20 -1.25
CA PRO A 31 29.91 -29.02 -1.16
C PRO A 31 29.69 -27.98 -2.27
N CYS A 32 28.92 -28.32 -3.31
CA CYS A 32 28.57 -27.39 -4.39
C CYS A 32 27.29 -26.59 -4.08
N LEU A 33 26.62 -26.86 -2.93
CA LEU A 33 25.43 -26.17 -2.52
C LEU A 33 25.79 -24.96 -1.63
N GLU A 34 25.54 -23.76 -2.11
CA GLU A 34 25.68 -22.52 -1.34
C GLU A 34 24.29 -22.05 -0.88
N VAL A 35 24.03 -22.06 0.44
CA VAL A 35 22.79 -21.58 1.02
C VAL A 35 22.99 -20.15 1.52
N ARG A 36 22.32 -19.19 0.88
CA ARG A 36 22.27 -17.79 1.36
C ARG A 36 21.00 -17.60 2.16
N MET A 37 21.16 -17.50 3.47
CA MET A 37 20.06 -17.10 4.34
C MET A 37 19.84 -15.59 4.18
N PRO A 38 18.60 -15.12 3.97
CA PRO A 38 18.34 -13.69 4.07
C PRO A 38 18.66 -13.26 5.52
N GLU A 39 19.52 -12.26 5.65
CA GLU A 39 19.83 -11.66 6.94
C GLU A 39 18.52 -11.11 7.52
N VAL A 40 18.06 -11.71 8.61
CA VAL A 40 16.84 -11.26 9.29
C VAL A 40 17.14 -9.85 9.79
N ALA A 41 16.59 -8.85 9.11
CA ALA A 41 16.67 -7.48 9.59
C ALA A 41 16.25 -7.44 11.06
N PRO A 42 16.97 -6.72 11.92
CA PRO A 42 16.70 -6.71 13.35
C PRO A 42 15.23 -6.34 13.58
N SER A 43 14.51 -7.21 14.25
CA SER A 43 13.12 -7.04 14.61
C SER A 43 12.92 -5.68 15.25
N VAL A 44 12.10 -4.83 14.62
CA VAL A 44 11.66 -3.57 15.21
C VAL A 44 11.07 -3.88 16.58
N PRO A 45 11.51 -3.22 17.67
CA PRO A 45 11.01 -3.51 19.01
C PRO A 45 9.49 -3.32 19.03
N SER A 46 8.78 -4.36 19.45
CA SER A 46 7.34 -4.36 19.69
C SER A 46 7.00 -3.44 20.85
N GLY A 47 6.81 -2.18 20.57
CA GLY A 47 6.46 -1.17 21.57
C GLY A 47 5.64 -0.07 20.94
N LEU A 48 4.40 -0.35 20.64
CA LEU A 48 3.23 0.52 20.86
C LEU A 48 1.99 -0.26 20.41
N GLY A 49 1.30 -0.83 21.40
CA GLY A 49 0.03 -1.52 21.19
C GLY A 49 -1.06 -0.55 20.76
N GLY A 50 -1.44 -0.64 19.50
CA GLY A 50 -2.68 -0.13 18.94
C GLY A 50 -3.32 -1.26 18.17
N ARG A 51 -4.21 -2.03 18.83
CA ARG A 51 -5.03 -3.05 18.18
C ARG A 51 -6.03 -2.35 17.28
N THR A 52 -5.71 -2.22 16.00
CA THR A 52 -6.73 -2.15 14.96
C THR A 52 -6.73 -3.51 14.26
N GLN A 53 -7.75 -4.32 14.58
CA GLN A 53 -8.04 -5.55 13.88
C GLN A 53 -8.58 -5.20 12.49
N ASN A 54 -7.68 -5.01 11.52
CA ASN A 54 -8.05 -5.17 10.13
C ASN A 54 -7.82 -6.65 9.79
N ALA A 55 -8.91 -7.41 9.68
CA ALA A 55 -8.92 -8.84 9.45
C ALA A 55 -8.31 -9.28 8.09
N ASP A 56 -7.91 -8.35 7.24
CA ASP A 56 -7.34 -8.61 5.90
C ASP A 56 -5.87 -8.16 5.75
N PHE A 57 -5.17 -7.91 6.87
CA PHE A 57 -3.74 -7.61 6.78
C PHE A 57 -2.95 -8.92 6.65
N ASP A 58 -2.58 -9.28 5.44
CA ASP A 58 -1.61 -10.36 5.18
C ASP A 58 -0.18 -9.79 5.29
N PRO A 59 0.54 -10.07 6.39
CA PRO A 59 1.91 -9.60 6.57
C PRO A 59 2.88 -10.21 5.56
N VAL A 60 2.53 -11.33 4.95
CA VAL A 60 3.36 -12.00 3.94
C VAL A 60 3.23 -11.29 2.59
N ALA A 61 2.05 -10.83 2.23
CA ALA A 61 1.84 -10.00 1.03
C ALA A 61 2.54 -8.64 1.15
N ALA A 62 2.61 -8.06 2.36
CA ALA A 62 3.30 -6.79 2.61
C ALA A 62 4.85 -6.90 2.53
N LEU A 63 5.42 -8.09 2.80
CA LEU A 63 6.85 -8.36 2.71
C LEU A 63 7.30 -8.80 1.30
N ALA A 64 6.38 -9.32 0.48
CA ALA A 64 6.72 -9.92 -0.81
C ALA A 64 7.04 -8.92 -1.93
N GLU A 65 6.60 -7.67 -1.78
CA GLU A 65 6.81 -6.68 -2.85
C GLU A 65 7.47 -5.42 -2.32
N GLY A 66 8.68 -5.21 -2.27
CA GLY A 66 9.35 -3.95 -1.84
C GLY A 66 8.81 -2.65 -2.48
N LYS A 67 7.58 -2.68 -2.99
CA LYS A 67 6.82 -1.54 -3.52
C LYS A 67 6.06 -0.87 -2.38
N PRO A 68 6.19 0.45 -2.23
CA PRO A 68 5.43 1.18 -1.23
C PRO A 68 3.93 0.98 -1.47
N SER A 69 3.16 0.75 -0.41
CA SER A 69 1.71 0.67 -0.51
C SER A 69 1.13 1.98 -1.05
N LEU A 70 -0.07 1.93 -1.64
CA LEU A 70 -0.77 3.13 -2.13
C LEU A 70 -0.82 4.22 -1.05
N TYR A 71 -1.13 3.84 0.18
CA TYR A 71 -1.21 4.76 1.33
C TYR A 71 0.13 5.39 1.66
N GLN A 72 1.23 4.64 1.62
CA GLN A 72 2.58 5.18 1.84
C GLN A 72 2.99 6.14 0.71
N HIS A 73 2.60 5.82 -0.52
CA HIS A 73 2.85 6.68 -1.68
C HIS A 73 2.08 7.99 -1.58
N VAL A 74 0.79 7.94 -1.28
CA VAL A 74 -0.07 9.10 -1.05
C VAL A 74 0.43 9.93 0.14
N GLY A 75 0.79 9.29 1.26
CA GLY A 75 1.30 9.97 2.45
C GLY A 75 2.56 10.80 2.16
N ARG A 76 3.48 10.30 1.34
CA ARG A 76 4.67 11.06 0.90
C ARG A 76 4.29 12.28 0.06
N GLN A 77 3.37 12.12 -0.88
CA GLN A 77 2.90 13.23 -1.71
C GLN A 77 2.15 14.29 -0.89
N VAL A 78 1.34 13.86 0.10
CA VAL A 78 0.66 14.78 1.03
C VAL A 78 1.68 15.62 1.80
N ALA A 79 2.73 15.00 2.34
CA ALA A 79 3.77 15.71 3.07
C ALA A 79 4.49 16.77 2.21
N GLN A 80 4.68 16.50 0.93
CA GLN A 80 5.31 17.42 -0.02
C GLN A 80 4.36 18.52 -0.50
N ALA A 81 3.10 18.18 -0.80
CA ALA A 81 2.14 19.10 -1.40
C ALA A 81 1.50 20.07 -0.38
N PHE A 82 1.41 19.65 0.89
CA PHE A 82 0.74 20.41 1.95
C PHE A 82 1.71 20.78 3.10
N PRO A 83 2.44 21.91 2.99
CA PRO A 83 3.40 22.33 4.02
C PRO A 83 2.70 22.81 5.31
N HIS A 84 1.44 23.27 5.23
CA HIS A 84 0.68 23.73 6.38
C HIS A 84 0.00 22.61 7.13
N PRO A 85 0.21 22.48 8.46
CA PRO A 85 -0.34 21.38 9.27
C PRO A 85 -1.87 21.26 9.20
N ALA A 86 -2.58 22.39 9.08
CA ALA A 86 -4.04 22.38 8.97
C ALA A 86 -4.52 21.74 7.66
N ALA A 87 -3.93 22.09 6.52
CA ALA A 87 -4.26 21.51 5.22
C ALA A 87 -3.82 20.04 5.14
N GLN A 88 -2.67 19.71 5.72
CA GLN A 88 -2.15 18.35 5.79
C GLN A 88 -3.10 17.42 6.57
N ARG A 89 -3.68 17.87 7.69
CA ARG A 89 -4.68 17.10 8.46
C ARG A 89 -5.90 16.77 7.60
N VAL A 90 -6.41 17.75 6.83
CA VAL A 90 -7.54 17.52 5.93
C VAL A 90 -7.17 16.54 4.82
N ALA A 91 -5.98 16.68 4.22
CA ALA A 91 -5.48 15.77 3.20
C ALA A 91 -5.32 14.32 3.73
N LEU A 92 -4.86 14.15 4.96
CA LEU A 92 -4.77 12.84 5.61
C LEU A 92 -6.15 12.24 5.90
N ALA A 93 -7.15 13.06 6.28
CA ALA A 93 -8.53 12.58 6.45
C ALA A 93 -9.11 12.05 5.12
N PHE A 94 -8.76 12.64 3.97
CA PHE A 94 -9.09 12.07 2.67
C PHE A 94 -8.34 10.77 2.38
N ALA A 95 -7.07 10.66 2.80
CA ALA A 95 -6.30 9.43 2.63
C ALA A 95 -6.85 8.27 3.46
N GLU A 96 -7.44 8.51 4.64
CA GLU A 96 -8.06 7.50 5.49
C GLU A 96 -9.32 6.86 4.87
N VAL A 97 -10.03 7.61 4.02
CA VAL A 97 -11.22 7.13 3.32
C VAL A 97 -10.94 6.69 1.88
N LEU A 98 -9.65 6.64 1.49
CA LEU A 98 -9.23 6.18 0.17
C LEU A 98 -9.38 4.66 0.09
N GLU A 99 -10.08 4.18 -0.92
CA GLU A 99 -10.17 2.76 -1.20
C GLU A 99 -8.86 2.21 -1.81
N PRO A 100 -8.56 0.92 -1.67
CA PRO A 100 -7.40 0.30 -2.29
C PRO A 100 -7.34 0.46 -3.82
N ALA A 101 -8.49 0.63 -4.45
CA ALA A 101 -8.62 0.92 -5.88
C ALA A 101 -8.30 2.39 -6.25
N GLY A 102 -8.04 3.27 -5.27
CA GLY A 102 -7.74 4.68 -5.47
C GLY A 102 -8.95 5.61 -5.53
N TRP A 103 -10.15 5.11 -5.25
CA TRP A 103 -11.39 5.88 -5.27
C TRP A 103 -11.68 6.50 -3.90
N LEU A 104 -12.46 7.57 -3.90
CA LEU A 104 -12.93 8.16 -2.65
C LEU A 104 -14.11 7.36 -2.11
N GLY A 105 -13.92 6.63 -1.01
CA GLY A 105 -14.91 5.75 -0.39
C GLY A 105 -16.02 6.47 0.38
N SER A 106 -15.90 7.79 0.58
CA SER A 106 -16.88 8.60 1.33
C SER A 106 -17.15 9.93 0.64
N PRO A 107 -18.37 10.47 0.76
CA PRO A 107 -18.71 11.80 0.25
C PRO A 107 -17.85 12.90 0.88
N VAL A 108 -17.51 13.94 0.11
CA VAL A 108 -16.64 15.05 0.54
C VAL A 108 -17.20 15.79 1.78
N ASP A 109 -18.51 15.92 1.89
CA ASP A 109 -19.16 16.55 3.03
C ASP A 109 -18.97 15.77 4.34
N GLN A 110 -18.89 14.44 4.28
CA GLN A 110 -18.57 13.62 5.45
C GLN A 110 -17.12 13.81 5.88
N VAL A 111 -16.18 13.83 4.92
CA VAL A 111 -14.77 14.09 5.21
C VAL A 111 -14.58 15.50 5.79
N ALA A 112 -15.25 16.50 5.22
CA ALA A 112 -15.21 17.87 5.72
C ALA A 112 -15.69 17.97 7.17
N ARG A 113 -16.80 17.29 7.52
CA ARG A 113 -17.31 17.23 8.89
C ARG A 113 -16.34 16.51 9.84
N ALA A 114 -15.80 15.39 9.42
CA ALA A 114 -14.83 14.63 10.22
C ALA A 114 -13.54 15.44 10.49
N ALA A 115 -13.07 16.19 9.48
CA ALA A 115 -11.90 17.07 9.60
C ALA A 115 -12.19 18.41 10.30
N GLY A 116 -13.48 18.73 10.59
CA GLY A 116 -13.89 19.97 11.23
C GLY A 116 -13.65 21.22 10.37
N VAL A 117 -13.77 21.11 9.05
CA VAL A 117 -13.53 22.22 8.11
C VAL A 117 -14.76 22.49 7.23
N PRO A 118 -14.92 23.72 6.72
CA PRO A 118 -15.95 24.04 5.74
C PRO A 118 -15.78 23.20 4.46
N LEU A 119 -16.90 22.87 3.81
CA LEU A 119 -16.92 22.07 2.58
C LEU A 119 -16.02 22.67 1.48
N VAL A 120 -16.04 23.98 1.32
CA VAL A 120 -15.21 24.70 0.33
C VAL A 120 -13.71 24.45 0.55
N VAL A 121 -13.26 24.37 1.80
CA VAL A 121 -11.86 24.07 2.13
C VAL A 121 -11.55 22.61 1.78
N ALA A 122 -12.45 21.68 2.09
CA ALA A 122 -12.29 20.27 1.75
C ALA A 122 -12.22 20.05 0.23
N GLU A 123 -13.09 20.74 -0.54
CA GLU A 123 -13.05 20.67 -2.01
C GLU A 123 -11.76 21.23 -2.60
N THR A 124 -11.22 22.32 -2.03
CA THR A 124 -9.94 22.89 -2.46
C THR A 124 -8.80 21.91 -2.20
N VAL A 125 -8.79 21.23 -1.06
CA VAL A 125 -7.79 20.21 -0.73
C VAL A 125 -7.96 19.01 -1.66
N LEU A 126 -9.19 18.56 -1.91
CA LEU A 126 -9.49 17.45 -2.82
C LEU A 126 -9.00 17.73 -4.24
N ALA A 127 -9.25 18.92 -4.77
CA ALA A 127 -8.79 19.32 -6.10
C ALA A 127 -7.26 19.24 -6.25
N ARG A 128 -6.52 19.48 -5.16
CA ARG A 128 -5.07 19.34 -5.14
C ARG A 128 -4.63 17.88 -4.99
N LEU A 129 -5.36 17.06 -4.21
CA LEU A 129 -5.12 15.62 -4.08
C LEU A 129 -5.36 14.88 -5.40
N GLN A 130 -6.32 15.33 -6.22
CA GLN A 130 -6.60 14.76 -7.54
C GLN A 130 -5.48 15.00 -8.58
N GLN A 131 -4.49 15.84 -8.25
CA GLN A 131 -3.28 16.05 -9.07
C GLN A 131 -2.13 15.09 -8.70
N PHE A 132 -2.37 14.18 -7.75
CA PHE A 132 -1.35 13.22 -7.32
C PHE A 132 -1.19 12.07 -8.32
N GLU A 133 -0.01 11.48 -8.30
CA GLU A 133 0.31 10.28 -9.09
C GLU A 133 0.00 9.01 -8.28
N PRO A 134 -0.59 8.01 -8.96
CA PRO A 134 -1.04 7.95 -10.36
C PRO A 134 -2.31 8.77 -10.60
N ALA A 135 -2.48 9.31 -11.82
CA ALA A 135 -3.65 10.10 -12.19
C ALA A 135 -4.95 9.31 -12.03
N GLY A 136 -5.98 9.96 -11.47
CA GLY A 136 -7.29 9.35 -11.19
C GLY A 136 -7.50 8.98 -9.72
N LEU A 137 -6.51 9.23 -8.84
CA LEU A 137 -6.69 9.09 -7.39
C LEU A 137 -7.73 10.09 -6.85
N PHE A 138 -8.43 9.70 -5.78
CA PHE A 138 -9.47 10.48 -5.11
C PHE A 138 -10.66 10.85 -6.01
N ALA A 139 -10.86 10.12 -7.11
CA ALA A 139 -12.04 10.30 -7.95
C ALA A 139 -13.30 9.83 -7.21
N ARG A 140 -14.39 10.61 -7.35
CA ARG A 140 -15.71 10.33 -6.76
C ARG A 140 -16.56 9.44 -7.67
N SER A 141 -16.16 9.30 -8.93
CA SER A 141 -16.87 8.51 -9.96
C SER A 141 -15.90 8.06 -11.06
N LEU A 142 -16.32 7.04 -11.83
CA LEU A 142 -15.57 6.56 -12.98
C LEU A 142 -15.35 7.68 -14.02
N THR A 143 -16.37 8.50 -14.25
CA THR A 143 -16.28 9.63 -15.18
C THR A 143 -15.22 10.62 -14.76
N GLU A 144 -15.16 10.96 -13.47
CA GLU A 144 -14.14 11.86 -12.91
C GLU A 144 -12.74 11.25 -13.01
N CYS A 145 -12.61 9.95 -12.70
CA CYS A 145 -11.34 9.22 -12.83
C CYS A 145 -10.80 9.28 -14.27
N LEU A 146 -11.64 8.95 -15.25
CA LEU A 146 -11.26 9.00 -16.66
C LEU A 146 -10.93 10.42 -17.12
N ARG A 147 -11.64 11.42 -16.61
CA ARG A 147 -11.36 12.83 -16.90
C ARG A 147 -10.00 13.25 -16.35
N LEU A 148 -9.65 12.88 -15.11
CA LEU A 148 -8.35 13.15 -14.52
C LEU A 148 -7.22 12.48 -15.30
N GLN A 149 -7.40 11.23 -15.72
CA GLN A 149 -6.43 10.51 -16.54
C GLN A 149 -6.29 11.10 -17.94
N ALA A 150 -7.37 11.57 -18.54
CA ALA A 150 -7.36 12.23 -19.84
C ALA A 150 -6.67 13.61 -19.77
N ALA A 151 -6.86 14.32 -18.65
CA ALA A 151 -6.16 15.59 -18.37
C ALA A 151 -4.66 15.38 -18.26
N ASP A 152 -4.22 14.39 -17.50
CA ASP A 152 -2.82 14.04 -17.32
C ASP A 152 -2.13 13.68 -18.65
N LYS A 153 -2.82 12.97 -19.53
CA LYS A 153 -2.35 12.59 -20.86
C LYS A 153 -2.47 13.71 -21.91
N GLY A 154 -2.96 14.90 -21.55
CA GLY A 154 -3.18 16.00 -22.48
C GLY A 154 -4.25 15.75 -23.54
N LEU A 155 -5.16 14.78 -23.30
CA LEU A 155 -6.20 14.36 -24.25
C LEU A 155 -7.50 15.18 -24.12
N LEU A 156 -7.62 16.08 -23.16
CA LEU A 156 -8.76 16.99 -23.03
C LEU A 156 -8.68 18.07 -24.12
N THR A 157 -9.14 17.74 -25.30
CA THR A 157 -9.51 18.73 -26.30
C THR A 157 -10.85 19.36 -25.93
N GLY A 158 -11.02 20.67 -26.13
CA GLY A 158 -12.13 21.49 -25.62
C GLY A 158 -13.58 21.09 -25.94
N SER A 159 -13.81 19.85 -26.40
CA SER A 159 -15.11 19.24 -26.70
C SER A 159 -15.65 18.36 -25.55
N LEU A 160 -14.90 18.17 -24.47
CA LEU A 160 -15.27 17.28 -23.33
C LEU A 160 -15.37 18.07 -21.99
N GLY A 161 -15.52 19.37 -22.04
CA GLY A 161 -15.71 20.28 -20.90
C GLY A 161 -17.15 20.39 -20.46
#